data_116e3b38c9bf27bc151811cad56a17e8
#
_entry.id   116e3b38c9bf27bc151811cad56a17e8
#
_cell.length_a   1.000
_cell.length_b   1.000
_cell.length_c   1.000
_cell.angle_alpha   90.00
_cell.angle_beta   90.00
_cell.angle_gamma   90.00
#
_symmetry.space_group_name_H-M   'P 1'
#
loop_
_entity.id
_entity.type
_entity.pdbx_description
1 polymer ?
#
loop_
_entity_poly.entity_id
_entity_poly.type
_entity_poly.pdbx_seq_one_letter_code
_entity_poly.pdbx_strand_id
1 'polypeptide(L)'
;QGEAQLLAEDGLQGQLRIGASDTICRYFLIDYLKRFHQDYPGVRIKVTNSTSMGCVELLENRQVDLIVSNLPNSRLTSHTKTYVVKNFRDIFVANPEFFPFEGKTLEIKKMMEYPLLTLSSKSTTSEYLHQFFASHRQNLIPEVELNSNDLLVDLARIGLGIACVPDYMLSSLHGQEASLIHVNLKQQLPARQLALVYHENLPLSQAAQKFFDYFSAKSTTTASF
;
A
#
# COMPACT_ATOMS: atom_id res chain seq x y z
N GLN A 1 21.43 -2.11 34.77
CA GLN A 1 20.11 -1.59 34.31
C GLN A 1 19.82 -1.97 32.84
N GLY A 2 20.81 -2.06 31.96
CA GLY A 2 20.63 -2.44 30.55
C GLY A 2 20.27 -3.91 30.32
N GLU A 3 20.84 -4.83 31.07
CA GLU A 3 20.55 -6.26 30.94
C GLU A 3 19.15 -6.64 31.43
N ALA A 4 18.64 -5.98 32.47
CA ALA A 4 17.28 -6.23 32.94
C ALA A 4 16.20 -5.72 31.99
N GLN A 5 16.50 -4.67 31.20
CA GLN A 5 15.60 -4.12 30.19
C GLN A 5 15.58 -4.98 28.92
N LEU A 6 16.72 -5.53 28.50
CA LEU A 6 16.82 -6.52 27.41
C LEU A 6 16.05 -7.82 27.74
N LEU A 7 16.20 -8.31 28.99
CA LEU A 7 15.48 -9.52 29.44
C LEU A 7 13.96 -9.32 29.51
N ALA A 8 13.47 -8.10 29.71
CA ALA A 8 12.05 -7.80 29.72
C ALA A 8 11.45 -7.74 28.30
N GLU A 9 12.24 -7.33 27.31
CA GLU A 9 11.82 -7.31 25.89
C GLU A 9 11.87 -8.69 25.26
N ASP A 10 12.86 -9.51 25.58
CA ASP A 10 12.96 -10.93 25.18
C ASP A 10 11.84 -11.81 25.77
N GLY A 11 11.17 -11.36 26.81
CA GLY A 11 10.08 -12.09 27.47
C GLY A 11 8.68 -11.86 26.90
N LEU A 12 8.49 -10.92 25.93
CA LEU A 12 7.17 -10.69 25.37
C LEU A 12 6.69 -11.91 24.57
N GLN A 13 5.53 -12.42 24.94
CA GLN A 13 4.85 -13.56 24.33
C GLN A 13 3.54 -13.08 23.70
N GLY A 14 2.86 -13.97 23.00
CA GLY A 14 1.55 -13.70 22.44
C GLY A 14 1.57 -13.70 20.92
N GLN A 15 0.60 -13.01 20.33
CA GLN A 15 0.38 -13.02 18.90
C GLN A 15 0.15 -11.61 18.39
N LEU A 16 0.80 -11.29 17.26
CA LEU A 16 0.54 -10.11 16.45
C LEU A 16 -0.22 -10.55 15.19
N ARG A 17 -1.46 -10.09 15.04
CA ARG A 17 -2.32 -10.43 13.89
C ARG A 17 -2.53 -9.19 13.04
N ILE A 18 -2.02 -9.22 11.80
CA ILE A 18 -2.06 -8.09 10.86
C ILE A 18 -2.79 -8.49 9.59
N GLY A 19 -3.68 -7.62 9.11
CA GLY A 19 -4.28 -7.71 7.79
C GLY A 19 -3.69 -6.67 6.84
N ALA A 20 -3.32 -7.08 5.64
CA ALA A 20 -2.86 -6.18 4.59
C ALA A 20 -2.92 -6.84 3.21
N SER A 21 -2.93 -6.01 2.15
CA SER A 21 -2.84 -6.49 0.78
C SER A 21 -1.42 -7.02 0.48
N ASP A 22 -1.31 -7.83 -0.57
CA ASP A 22 -0.02 -8.37 -1.02
C ASP A 22 1.01 -7.27 -1.28
N THR A 23 0.63 -6.23 -2.00
CA THR A 23 1.48 -5.09 -2.31
C THR A 23 1.98 -4.37 -1.06
N ILE A 24 1.08 -4.10 -0.11
CA ILE A 24 1.45 -3.44 1.16
C ILE A 24 2.38 -4.33 1.98
N CYS A 25 2.11 -5.63 2.05
CA CYS A 25 2.99 -6.57 2.74
C CYS A 25 4.39 -6.57 2.13
N ARG A 26 4.50 -6.73 0.83
CA ARG A 26 5.75 -6.90 0.09
C ARG A 26 6.61 -5.63 0.09
N TYR A 27 6.01 -4.47 -0.19
CA TYR A 27 6.76 -3.24 -0.44
C TYR A 27 6.80 -2.27 0.74
N PHE A 28 6.03 -2.52 1.79
CA PHE A 28 6.00 -1.65 2.96
C PHE A 28 6.20 -2.40 4.28
N LEU A 29 5.44 -3.45 4.55
CA LEU A 29 5.44 -4.10 5.87
C LEU A 29 6.64 -5.01 6.13
N ILE A 30 7.23 -5.62 5.10
CA ILE A 30 8.22 -6.70 5.26
C ILE A 30 9.41 -6.28 6.16
N ASP A 31 9.91 -5.04 6.02
CA ASP A 31 11.03 -4.55 6.81
C ASP A 31 10.64 -4.32 8.28
N TYR A 32 9.43 -3.86 8.54
CA TYR A 32 8.91 -3.70 9.90
C TYR A 32 8.66 -5.05 10.56
N LEU A 33 8.12 -6.02 9.82
CA LEU A 33 7.91 -7.38 10.32
C LEU A 33 9.24 -8.08 10.63
N LYS A 34 10.25 -7.91 9.77
CA LYS A 34 11.60 -8.42 10.01
C LYS A 34 12.17 -7.89 11.31
N ARG A 35 12.12 -6.58 11.49
CA ARG A 35 12.61 -5.92 12.71
C ARG A 35 11.84 -6.40 13.94
N PHE A 36 10.51 -6.44 13.86
CA PHE A 36 9.67 -6.88 14.97
C PHE A 36 9.96 -8.34 15.36
N HIS A 37 10.17 -9.21 14.39
CA HIS A 37 10.52 -10.60 14.62
C HIS A 37 11.90 -10.76 15.32
N GLN A 38 12.84 -9.87 15.01
CA GLN A 38 14.14 -9.83 15.65
C GLN A 38 14.05 -9.28 17.08
N ASP A 39 13.29 -8.20 17.30
CA ASP A 39 13.16 -7.53 18.60
C ASP A 39 12.29 -8.35 19.57
N TYR A 40 11.32 -9.12 19.07
CA TYR A 40 10.34 -9.88 19.87
C TYR A 40 10.20 -11.33 19.38
N PRO A 41 11.24 -12.16 19.50
CA PRO A 41 11.25 -13.53 18.95
C PRO A 41 10.20 -14.45 19.59
N GLY A 42 9.72 -14.14 20.79
CA GLY A 42 8.65 -14.89 21.47
C GLY A 42 7.25 -14.60 20.94
N VAL A 43 7.07 -13.56 20.12
CA VAL A 43 5.76 -13.19 19.56
C VAL A 43 5.51 -13.92 18.24
N ARG A 44 4.36 -14.57 18.15
CA ARG A 44 3.91 -15.22 16.90
C ARG A 44 3.29 -14.17 15.97
N ILE A 45 3.84 -14.01 14.78
CA ILE A 45 3.32 -13.09 13.77
C ILE A 45 2.38 -13.86 12.84
N LYS A 46 1.15 -13.39 12.72
CA LYS A 46 0.15 -13.89 11.78
C LYS A 46 -0.25 -12.77 10.82
N VAL A 47 0.05 -12.95 9.56
CA VAL A 47 -0.37 -12.03 8.49
C VAL A 47 -1.52 -12.68 7.73
N THR A 48 -2.63 -11.95 7.60
CA THR A 48 -3.76 -12.35 6.75
C THR A 48 -3.82 -11.43 5.55
N ASN A 49 -3.68 -12.01 4.37
CA ASN A 49 -3.70 -11.26 3.11
C ASN A 49 -5.13 -11.11 2.59
N SER A 50 -5.49 -9.89 2.24
CA SER A 50 -6.76 -9.55 1.59
C SER A 50 -6.65 -8.21 0.87
N THR A 51 -7.65 -7.81 0.09
CA THR A 51 -7.72 -6.44 -0.41
C THR A 51 -7.82 -5.45 0.74
N SER A 52 -7.45 -4.18 0.54
CA SER A 52 -7.61 -3.14 1.56
C SER A 52 -9.05 -3.04 2.07
N MET A 53 -10.04 -3.23 1.20
CA MET A 53 -11.45 -3.31 1.61
C MET A 53 -11.76 -4.57 2.42
N GLY A 54 -11.26 -5.74 1.99
CA GLY A 54 -11.45 -7.01 2.71
C GLY A 54 -10.76 -7.03 4.06
N CYS A 55 -9.65 -6.29 4.23
CA CYS A 55 -8.98 -6.15 5.52
C CYS A 55 -9.86 -5.44 6.56
N VAL A 56 -10.74 -4.53 6.16
CA VAL A 56 -11.70 -3.89 7.07
C VAL A 56 -12.67 -4.94 7.65
N GLU A 57 -13.15 -5.87 6.84
CA GLU A 57 -13.96 -6.99 7.32
C GLU A 57 -13.22 -7.87 8.34
N LEU A 58 -11.93 -8.16 8.08
CA LEU A 58 -11.10 -8.91 9.03
C LEU A 58 -10.99 -8.19 10.38
N LEU A 59 -10.84 -6.86 10.35
CA LEU A 59 -10.76 -6.04 11.55
C LEU A 59 -12.08 -6.01 12.32
N GLU A 60 -13.19 -5.75 11.63
CA GLU A 60 -14.53 -5.72 12.23
C GLU A 60 -14.93 -7.09 12.83
N ASN A 61 -14.55 -8.18 12.20
CA ASN A 61 -14.76 -9.54 12.69
C ASN A 61 -13.72 -9.99 13.74
N ARG A 62 -12.84 -9.09 14.18
CA ARG A 62 -11.81 -9.35 15.19
C ARG A 62 -10.85 -10.50 14.83
N GLN A 63 -10.66 -10.74 13.54
CA GLN A 63 -9.74 -11.75 13.04
C GLN A 63 -8.29 -11.26 13.02
N VAL A 64 -8.10 -9.93 13.04
CA VAL A 64 -6.82 -9.26 13.13
C VAL A 64 -6.84 -8.16 14.19
N ASP A 65 -5.68 -7.78 14.73
CA ASP A 65 -5.54 -6.73 15.72
C ASP A 65 -5.49 -5.35 15.07
N LEU A 66 -4.85 -5.28 13.91
CA LEU A 66 -4.73 -4.08 13.10
C LEU A 66 -4.60 -4.45 11.62
N ILE A 67 -4.87 -3.48 10.78
CA ILE A 67 -4.64 -3.59 9.34
C ILE A 67 -3.77 -2.44 8.86
N VAL A 68 -3.09 -2.64 7.73
CA VAL A 68 -2.49 -1.56 6.96
C VAL A 68 -3.27 -1.41 5.67
N SER A 69 -3.81 -0.24 5.45
CA SER A 69 -4.72 0.04 4.33
C SER A 69 -4.29 1.28 3.55
N ASN A 70 -4.53 1.25 2.26
CA ASN A 70 -4.57 2.46 1.45
C ASN A 70 -5.79 3.31 1.82
N LEU A 71 -5.60 4.62 1.88
CA LEU A 71 -6.66 5.60 2.03
C LEU A 71 -6.79 6.44 0.74
N PRO A 72 -7.99 6.88 0.37
CA PRO A 72 -9.26 6.61 1.03
C PRO A 72 -9.68 5.16 0.92
N ASN A 73 -10.42 4.67 1.91
CA ASN A 73 -11.04 3.35 1.90
C ASN A 73 -12.50 3.50 2.33
N SER A 74 -13.41 3.29 1.40
CA SER A 74 -14.86 3.48 1.60
C SER A 74 -15.51 2.51 2.58
N ARG A 75 -14.79 1.44 2.95
CA ARG A 75 -15.29 0.43 3.90
C ARG A 75 -14.98 0.76 5.36
N LEU A 76 -14.13 1.77 5.64
CA LEU A 76 -13.85 2.18 7.01
C LEU A 76 -15.12 2.71 7.69
N THR A 77 -15.28 2.32 8.95
CA THR A 77 -16.45 2.67 9.78
C THR A 77 -16.07 3.70 10.83
N SER A 78 -17.08 4.25 11.50
CA SER A 78 -16.88 5.17 12.65
C SER A 78 -16.22 4.50 13.86
N HIS A 79 -16.14 3.18 13.87
CA HIS A 79 -15.52 2.40 14.95
C HIS A 79 -14.01 2.19 14.76
N THR A 80 -13.45 2.68 13.68
CA THR A 80 -12.03 2.54 13.38
C THR A 80 -11.28 3.84 13.59
N LYS A 81 -10.05 3.72 14.09
CA LYS A 81 -9.05 4.80 14.11
C LYS A 81 -7.97 4.54 13.09
N THR A 82 -7.49 5.60 12.48
CA THR A 82 -6.42 5.56 11.47
C THR A 82 -5.21 6.34 11.97
N TYR A 83 -4.02 5.76 11.74
CA TYR A 83 -2.75 6.43 11.96
C TYR A 83 -1.95 6.41 10.65
N VAL A 84 -1.79 7.58 10.02
CA VAL A 84 -1.09 7.71 8.73
C VAL A 84 0.39 7.43 8.92
N VAL A 85 0.94 6.53 8.10
CA VAL A 85 2.34 6.10 8.21
C VAL A 85 3.17 6.47 6.98
N LYS A 86 2.54 6.71 5.84
CA LYS A 86 3.23 7.05 4.59
C LYS A 86 2.29 7.77 3.63
N ASN A 87 2.80 8.78 2.93
CA ASN A 87 2.15 9.33 1.74
C ASN A 87 2.68 8.63 0.49
N PHE A 88 1.84 8.42 -0.50
CA PHE A 88 2.22 7.85 -1.80
C PHE A 88 1.34 8.41 -2.92
N ARG A 89 1.72 8.15 -4.15
CA ARG A 89 0.91 8.43 -5.34
C ARG A 89 0.78 7.18 -6.17
N ASP A 90 -0.37 7.02 -6.80
CA ASP A 90 -0.48 6.09 -7.92
C ASP A 90 0.19 6.72 -9.14
N ILE A 91 0.95 5.93 -9.86
CA ILE A 91 1.69 6.34 -11.04
C ILE A 91 1.36 5.41 -12.21
N PHE A 92 1.52 5.93 -13.41
CA PHE A 92 1.40 5.14 -14.62
C PHE A 92 2.80 4.76 -15.14
N VAL A 93 2.99 3.48 -15.45
CA VAL A 93 4.24 2.94 -15.95
C VAL A 93 4.03 2.17 -17.25
N ALA A 94 4.97 2.24 -18.14
CA ALA A 94 4.91 1.56 -19.43
C ALA A 94 6.30 1.18 -19.94
N ASN A 95 6.36 0.18 -20.83
CA ASN A 95 7.57 -0.17 -21.51
C ASN A 95 7.80 0.82 -22.68
N PRO A 96 8.92 1.58 -22.71
CA PRO A 96 9.18 2.61 -23.71
C PRO A 96 9.35 2.07 -25.13
N GLU A 97 9.64 0.78 -25.29
CA GLU A 97 9.73 0.16 -26.62
C GLU A 97 8.37 0.11 -27.33
N PHE A 98 7.28 -0.02 -26.55
CA PHE A 98 5.92 -0.06 -27.08
C PHE A 98 5.19 1.27 -26.93
N PHE A 99 5.54 2.04 -25.90
CA PHE A 99 4.92 3.32 -25.55
C PHE A 99 6.00 4.41 -25.40
N PRO A 100 6.40 5.09 -26.50
CA PRO A 100 7.53 6.01 -26.50
C PRO A 100 7.18 7.36 -25.86
N PHE A 101 6.85 7.35 -24.59
CA PHE A 101 6.44 8.54 -23.82
C PHE A 101 7.54 9.09 -22.91
N GLU A 102 8.76 8.58 -23.01
CA GLU A 102 9.89 9.06 -22.23
C GLU A 102 10.09 10.57 -22.41
N GLY A 103 10.16 11.29 -21.30
CA GLY A 103 10.27 12.74 -21.29
C GLY A 103 9.05 13.53 -21.78
N LYS A 104 7.95 12.84 -22.13
CA LYS A 104 6.71 13.48 -22.58
C LYS A 104 5.71 13.59 -21.44
N THR A 105 4.93 14.66 -21.46
CA THR A 105 3.77 14.83 -20.54
C THR A 105 2.49 14.68 -21.35
N LEU A 106 1.65 13.72 -20.97
CA LEU A 106 0.39 13.44 -21.63
C LEU A 106 -0.78 14.10 -20.91
N GLU A 107 -1.79 14.50 -21.66
CA GLU A 107 -3.12 14.77 -21.10
C GLU A 107 -3.85 13.45 -20.84
N ILE A 108 -4.70 13.42 -19.83
CA ILE A 108 -5.52 12.23 -19.47
C ILE A 108 -6.23 11.69 -20.71
N LYS A 109 -6.88 12.57 -21.49
CA LYS A 109 -7.61 12.18 -22.71
C LYS A 109 -6.70 11.43 -23.70
N LYS A 110 -5.45 11.87 -23.84
CA LYS A 110 -4.49 11.21 -24.75
C LYS A 110 -4.06 9.86 -24.21
N MET A 111 -3.81 9.74 -22.89
CA MET A 111 -3.44 8.47 -22.29
C MET A 111 -4.55 7.42 -22.44
N MET A 112 -5.81 7.83 -22.38
CA MET A 112 -6.96 6.92 -22.54
C MET A 112 -7.13 6.34 -23.95
N GLU A 113 -6.39 6.80 -24.92
CA GLU A 113 -6.33 6.17 -26.25
C GLU A 113 -5.51 4.87 -26.27
N TYR A 114 -4.81 4.58 -25.17
CA TYR A 114 -3.96 3.40 -25.00
C TYR A 114 -4.56 2.40 -24.01
N PRO A 115 -4.19 1.11 -24.11
CA PRO A 115 -4.64 0.12 -23.14
C PRO A 115 -4.20 0.46 -21.72
N LEU A 116 -5.13 0.53 -20.78
CA LEU A 116 -4.86 0.77 -19.36
C LEU A 116 -5.02 -0.53 -18.57
N LEU A 117 -4.05 -0.81 -17.69
CA LEU A 117 -3.99 -1.99 -16.85
C LEU A 117 -4.15 -1.55 -15.40
N THR A 118 -5.21 -1.99 -14.73
CA THR A 118 -5.55 -1.55 -13.37
C THR A 118 -5.90 -2.71 -12.45
N LEU A 119 -5.91 -2.44 -11.15
CA LEU A 119 -6.50 -3.35 -10.19
C LEU A 119 -8.02 -3.46 -10.40
N SER A 120 -8.58 -4.59 -9.97
CA SER A 120 -10.01 -4.88 -10.10
C SER A 120 -10.89 -3.85 -9.42
N SER A 121 -12.15 -3.77 -9.86
CA SER A 121 -13.16 -2.83 -9.36
C SER A 121 -13.46 -2.94 -7.87
N LYS A 122 -13.03 -4.01 -7.20
CA LYS A 122 -13.17 -4.23 -5.76
C LYS A 122 -12.01 -3.66 -4.93
N SER A 123 -11.07 -2.96 -5.54
CA SER A 123 -9.93 -2.36 -4.86
C SER A 123 -10.17 -0.89 -4.54
N THR A 124 -9.54 -0.39 -3.46
CA THR A 124 -9.53 1.05 -3.12
C THR A 124 -8.90 1.87 -4.25
N THR A 125 -7.89 1.34 -4.93
CA THR A 125 -7.22 1.99 -6.05
C THR A 125 -8.15 2.17 -7.24
N SER A 126 -8.95 1.15 -7.58
CA SER A 126 -9.93 1.25 -8.67
C SER A 126 -10.99 2.31 -8.37
N GLU A 127 -11.57 2.34 -7.17
CA GLU A 127 -12.53 3.39 -6.79
C GLU A 127 -11.91 4.79 -6.93
N TYR A 128 -10.70 4.95 -6.44
CA TYR A 128 -9.97 6.22 -6.49
C TYR A 128 -9.70 6.66 -7.94
N LEU A 129 -9.24 5.75 -8.79
CA LEU A 129 -8.99 6.04 -10.21
C LEU A 129 -10.27 6.41 -10.95
N HIS A 130 -11.36 5.66 -10.77
CA HIS A 130 -12.63 5.98 -11.40
C HIS A 130 -13.13 7.37 -11.01
N GLN A 131 -13.03 7.73 -9.71
CA GLN A 131 -13.39 9.07 -9.23
C GLN A 131 -12.52 10.17 -9.85
N PHE A 132 -11.20 9.93 -9.93
CA PHE A 132 -10.26 10.88 -10.54
C PHE A 132 -10.56 11.11 -12.02
N PHE A 133 -10.74 10.04 -12.81
CA PHE A 133 -11.07 10.17 -14.23
C PHE A 133 -12.43 10.83 -14.43
N ALA A 134 -13.44 10.48 -13.63
CA ALA A 134 -14.76 11.09 -13.70
C ALA A 134 -14.72 12.61 -13.38
N SER A 135 -13.88 13.03 -12.43
CA SER A 135 -13.68 14.46 -12.12
C SER A 135 -13.13 15.26 -13.31
N HIS A 136 -12.42 14.59 -14.22
CA HIS A 136 -11.92 15.15 -15.48
C HIS A 136 -12.82 14.83 -16.68
N ARG A 137 -14.08 14.46 -16.42
CA ARG A 137 -15.09 14.13 -17.45
C ARG A 137 -14.64 12.99 -18.39
N GLN A 138 -13.89 12.04 -17.86
CA GLN A 138 -13.45 10.85 -18.55
C GLN A 138 -14.03 9.61 -17.89
N ASN A 139 -14.33 8.59 -18.69
CA ASN A 139 -14.79 7.30 -18.21
C ASN A 139 -13.65 6.28 -18.33
N LEU A 140 -13.11 5.83 -17.20
CA LEU A 140 -12.05 4.83 -17.17
C LEU A 140 -12.62 3.46 -17.56
N ILE A 141 -12.13 2.92 -18.65
CA ILE A 141 -12.43 1.56 -19.10
C ILE A 141 -11.10 0.82 -19.23
N PRO A 142 -10.72 0.04 -18.21
CA PRO A 142 -9.46 -0.71 -18.28
C PRO A 142 -9.52 -1.83 -19.32
N GLU A 143 -8.40 -2.08 -19.99
CA GLU A 143 -8.23 -3.24 -20.86
C GLU A 143 -8.07 -4.53 -20.05
N VAL A 144 -7.37 -4.45 -18.93
CA VAL A 144 -7.16 -5.56 -18.00
C VAL A 144 -7.43 -5.10 -16.59
N GLU A 145 -8.20 -5.88 -15.86
CA GLU A 145 -8.46 -5.74 -14.43
C GLU A 145 -8.06 -7.02 -13.70
N LEU A 146 -7.17 -6.91 -12.71
CA LEU A 146 -6.71 -8.04 -11.91
C LEU A 146 -6.33 -7.63 -10.48
N ASN A 147 -5.98 -8.59 -9.63
CA ASN A 147 -5.78 -8.36 -8.19
C ASN A 147 -4.31 -8.27 -7.75
N SER A 148 -3.38 -8.21 -8.68
CA SER A 148 -1.93 -8.17 -8.38
C SER A 148 -1.25 -7.02 -9.08
N ASN A 149 -0.67 -6.10 -8.32
CA ASN A 149 0.15 -5.02 -8.87
C ASN A 149 1.43 -5.56 -9.53
N ASP A 150 2.03 -6.63 -9.00
CA ASP A 150 3.20 -7.26 -9.62
C ASP A 150 2.88 -7.81 -11.00
N LEU A 151 1.73 -8.45 -11.16
CA LEU A 151 1.29 -8.92 -12.46
C LEU A 151 0.96 -7.77 -13.42
N LEU A 152 0.39 -6.65 -12.93
CA LEU A 152 0.21 -5.44 -13.75
C LEU A 152 1.55 -4.93 -14.31
N VAL A 153 2.59 -4.91 -13.48
CA VAL A 153 3.94 -4.53 -13.89
C VAL A 153 4.49 -5.48 -14.94
N ASP A 154 4.35 -6.79 -14.75
CA ASP A 154 4.81 -7.79 -15.72
C ASP A 154 4.11 -7.66 -17.07
N LEU A 155 2.79 -7.40 -17.06
CA LEU A 155 2.03 -7.15 -18.28
C LEU A 155 2.43 -5.84 -18.98
N ALA A 156 2.77 -4.80 -18.20
CA ALA A 156 3.31 -3.57 -18.76
C ALA A 156 4.69 -3.79 -19.41
N ARG A 157 5.54 -4.63 -18.81
CA ARG A 157 6.85 -4.96 -19.38
C ARG A 157 6.80 -5.62 -20.75
N ILE A 158 5.81 -6.49 -20.96
CA ILE A 158 5.62 -7.12 -22.28
C ILE A 158 4.90 -6.22 -23.29
N GLY A 159 4.59 -4.98 -22.91
CA GLY A 159 3.96 -4.01 -23.79
C GLY A 159 2.45 -4.14 -23.95
N LEU A 160 1.77 -4.85 -23.02
CA LEU A 160 0.33 -5.04 -23.10
C LEU A 160 -0.45 -3.74 -22.89
N GLY A 161 0.10 -2.81 -22.11
CA GLY A 161 -0.53 -1.53 -21.83
C GLY A 161 0.25 -0.67 -20.84
N ILE A 162 -0.41 0.38 -20.38
CA ILE A 162 0.08 1.31 -19.35
C ILE A 162 -0.52 0.88 -18.03
N ALA A 163 0.32 0.47 -17.07
CA ALA A 163 -0.13 0.01 -15.75
C ALA A 163 -0.19 1.15 -14.74
N CYS A 164 -1.22 1.15 -13.90
CA CYS A 164 -1.31 2.02 -12.74
C CYS A 164 -0.90 1.25 -11.47
N VAL A 165 0.13 1.74 -10.80
CA VAL A 165 0.70 1.10 -9.59
C VAL A 165 1.11 2.16 -8.56
N PRO A 166 1.20 1.82 -7.27
CA PRO A 166 1.70 2.76 -6.26
C PRO A 166 3.21 3.02 -6.44
N ASP A 167 3.62 4.25 -6.21
CA ASP A 167 5.01 4.70 -6.42
C ASP A 167 6.03 4.02 -5.50
N TYR A 168 5.63 3.50 -4.35
CA TYR A 168 6.53 2.78 -3.46
C TYR A 168 6.98 1.40 -4.00
N MET A 169 6.44 0.96 -5.13
CA MET A 169 6.96 -0.18 -5.88
C MET A 169 8.17 0.17 -6.74
N LEU A 170 8.45 1.45 -7.00
CA LEU A 170 9.49 1.89 -7.95
C LEU A 170 10.89 1.37 -7.62
N SER A 171 11.24 1.26 -6.34
CA SER A 171 12.54 0.75 -5.92
C SER A 171 12.81 -0.69 -6.38
N SER A 172 11.77 -1.46 -6.61
CA SER A 172 11.85 -2.84 -7.12
C SER A 172 11.81 -2.92 -8.66
N LEU A 173 11.38 -1.84 -9.33
CA LEU A 173 11.32 -1.79 -10.79
C LEU A 173 12.68 -1.47 -11.43
N HIS A 174 13.63 -0.91 -10.65
CA HIS A 174 14.97 -0.54 -11.11
C HIS A 174 15.94 -1.71 -10.99
N GLY A 175 15.99 -2.61 -11.97
CA GLY A 175 16.97 -3.70 -11.95
C GLY A 175 16.61 -4.94 -12.74
N GLN A 176 15.50 -4.95 -13.43
CA GLN A 176 15.11 -6.01 -14.35
C GLN A 176 15.11 -5.52 -15.80
N GLU A 177 15.43 -6.42 -16.71
CA GLU A 177 15.86 -6.18 -18.11
C GLU A 177 14.97 -5.33 -19.02
N ALA A 178 13.78 -4.95 -18.62
CA ALA A 178 12.99 -3.94 -19.32
C ALA A 178 12.66 -2.82 -18.33
N SER A 179 13.42 -1.73 -18.40
CA SER A 179 13.13 -0.55 -17.59
C SER A 179 11.79 0.06 -17.99
N LEU A 180 10.83 0.02 -17.10
CA LEU A 180 9.60 0.76 -17.28
C LEU A 180 9.86 2.25 -17.06
N ILE A 181 9.24 3.07 -17.89
CA ILE A 181 9.21 4.52 -17.71
C ILE A 181 7.97 4.96 -16.96
N HIS A 182 8.10 6.03 -16.20
CA HIS A 182 6.97 6.74 -15.66
C HIS A 182 6.30 7.57 -16.76
N VAL A 183 5.02 7.32 -16.98
CA VAL A 183 4.20 8.12 -17.91
C VAL A 183 3.70 9.36 -17.18
N ASN A 184 4.27 10.51 -17.48
CA ASN A 184 3.90 11.76 -16.84
C ASN A 184 2.57 12.28 -17.37
N LEU A 185 1.67 12.64 -16.45
CA LEU A 185 0.40 13.28 -16.77
C LEU A 185 0.44 14.77 -16.42
N LYS A 186 -0.19 15.58 -17.26
CA LYS A 186 -0.43 17.00 -16.99
C LYS A 186 -1.33 17.17 -15.76
N GLN A 187 -2.38 16.35 -15.66
CA GLN A 187 -3.26 16.26 -14.49
C GLN A 187 -2.75 15.15 -13.57
N GLN A 188 -1.95 15.51 -12.59
CA GLN A 188 -1.38 14.53 -11.66
C GLN A 188 -2.44 13.97 -10.71
N LEU A 189 -2.34 12.68 -10.43
CA LEU A 189 -3.13 12.04 -9.39
C LEU A 189 -2.78 12.65 -8.02
N PRO A 190 -3.77 13.01 -7.19
CA PRO A 190 -3.50 13.49 -5.83
C PRO A 190 -2.79 12.42 -5.00
N ALA A 191 -2.06 12.85 -3.97
CA ALA A 191 -1.44 11.93 -3.02
C ALA A 191 -2.51 11.16 -2.25
N ARG A 192 -2.19 9.89 -1.97
CA ARG A 192 -2.93 9.00 -1.07
C ARG A 192 -2.07 8.65 0.13
N GLN A 193 -2.61 7.90 1.06
CA GLN A 193 -1.94 7.55 2.30
C GLN A 193 -2.02 6.06 2.58
N LEU A 194 -0.95 5.52 3.17
CA LEU A 194 -0.99 4.28 3.91
C LEU A 194 -1.24 4.61 5.38
N ALA A 195 -2.12 3.85 6.01
CA ALA A 195 -2.42 4.02 7.42
C ALA A 195 -2.49 2.68 8.14
N LEU A 196 -2.05 2.69 9.39
CA LEU A 196 -2.45 1.67 10.36
C LEU A 196 -3.88 1.97 10.77
N VAL A 197 -4.72 0.94 10.77
CA VAL A 197 -6.12 1.04 11.17
C VAL A 197 -6.41 0.00 12.24
N TYR A 198 -7.05 0.42 13.31
CA TYR A 198 -7.41 -0.42 14.44
C TYR A 198 -8.78 -0.04 15.00
N HIS A 199 -9.37 -0.90 15.82
CA HIS A 199 -10.69 -0.68 16.38
C HIS A 199 -10.64 0.32 17.53
N GLU A 200 -11.46 1.36 17.51
CA GLU A 200 -11.44 2.45 18.48
C GLU A 200 -11.68 1.99 19.91
N ASN A 201 -12.64 1.09 20.09
CA ASN A 201 -13.13 0.67 21.41
C ASN A 201 -12.47 -0.61 21.94
N LEU A 202 -11.47 -1.14 21.23
CA LEU A 202 -10.74 -2.32 21.64
C LEU A 202 -9.27 -1.95 21.92
N PRO A 203 -8.77 -2.23 23.13
CA PRO A 203 -7.35 -2.01 23.39
C PRO A 203 -6.52 -2.95 22.48
N LEU A 204 -5.42 -2.43 21.97
CA LEU A 204 -4.44 -3.26 21.28
C LEU A 204 -3.83 -4.26 22.28
N SER A 205 -3.54 -5.48 21.82
CA SER A 205 -2.71 -6.41 22.58
C SER A 205 -1.32 -5.80 22.81
N GLN A 206 -0.57 -6.31 23.80
CA GLN A 206 0.80 -5.83 24.02
C GLN A 206 1.67 -5.96 22.78
N ALA A 207 1.56 -7.07 22.06
CA ALA A 207 2.29 -7.28 20.80
C ALA A 207 1.89 -6.27 19.73
N ALA A 208 0.60 -6.02 19.54
CA ALA A 208 0.10 -5.04 18.57
C ALA A 208 0.50 -3.61 18.95
N GLN A 209 0.49 -3.27 20.24
CA GLN A 209 0.96 -1.96 20.71
C GLN A 209 2.46 -1.75 20.44
N LYS A 210 3.29 -2.74 20.72
CA LYS A 210 4.74 -2.69 20.42
C LYS A 210 5.00 -2.54 18.92
N PHE A 211 4.22 -3.20 18.09
CA PHE A 211 4.32 -3.01 16.64
C PHE A 211 3.89 -1.60 16.20
N PHE A 212 2.78 -1.10 16.75
CA PHE A 212 2.32 0.27 16.50
C PHE A 212 3.38 1.31 16.89
N ASP A 213 4.11 1.09 17.98
CA ASP A 213 5.12 2.02 18.50
C ASP A 213 6.27 2.26 17.50
N TYR A 214 6.55 1.34 16.58
CA TYR A 214 7.54 1.56 15.53
C TYR A 214 7.19 2.73 14.60
N PHE A 215 5.92 3.02 14.45
CA PHE A 215 5.42 4.09 13.59
C PHE A 215 5.24 5.39 14.36
N SER A 216 4.76 5.33 15.60
CA SER A 216 4.50 6.51 16.43
C SER A 216 5.79 7.18 16.94
N ALA A 217 6.84 6.41 17.24
CA ALA A 217 8.14 6.94 17.69
C ALA A 217 8.87 7.78 16.63
N LYS A 218 8.61 7.57 15.33
CA LYS A 218 9.20 8.39 14.24
C LYS A 218 8.61 9.80 14.14
N SER A 219 7.45 10.04 14.69
CA SER A 219 6.81 11.38 14.68
C SER A 219 7.49 12.37 15.62
N THR A 220 8.28 11.89 16.59
CA THR A 220 8.96 12.74 17.58
C THR A 220 10.33 13.23 17.13
N THR A 221 10.93 12.65 16.08
CA THR A 221 12.29 12.97 15.63
C THR A 221 12.34 13.99 14.49
N THR A 222 11.19 14.39 13.92
CA THR A 222 11.13 15.37 12.82
C THR A 222 10.75 16.79 13.28
N ALA A 223 10.68 17.05 14.58
CA ALA A 223 10.36 18.37 15.15
C ALA A 223 11.57 19.07 15.82
N SER A 224 12.77 18.80 15.33
CA SER A 224 13.97 19.54 15.75
C SER A 224 14.92 19.64 14.56
N PHE A 225 14.68 20.69 13.72
CA PHE A 225 15.71 21.54 13.09
C PHE A 225 15.02 22.55 12.20
#